data_7c7e2f62023a59f348019fe4596642d4
#
_entry.id   7c7e2f62023a59f348019fe4596642d4
#
_cell.length_a   1.000
_cell.length_b   1.000
_cell.length_c   1.000
_cell.angle_alpha   90.00
_cell.angle_beta   90.00
_cell.angle_gamma   90.00
#
_symmetry.space_group_name_H-M   'P 1'
#
loop_
_entity.id
_entity.type
_entity.pdbx_description
1 polymer ?
#
loop_
_entity_poly.entity_id
_entity_poly.type
_entity_poly.pdbx_seq_one_letter_code
_entity_poly.pdbx_strand_id
1 'polypeptide(L)'
;QEPCGAPAEEDCLSETLCPVHNKYVGYYYFEDEKPAGSAAWYQTGTKWYQAVFSENMPELQLDNPDVREEFKQIAKFWLDKGIGGFRLDAVKEYFTGNPDKNVEVLNWFCDYCHSINPGCYIVGEVWESFTTYTKYYASSIDSVFGFTMAESDGKIAKTVNLSGKANSAESFAQAM
;
A
#
# COMPACT_ATOMS: atom_id res chain seq x y z
N GLN A 1 4.50 -2.85 26.16
CA GLN A 1 5.56 -1.93 26.61
C GLN A 1 5.13 -1.34 27.97
N GLU A 2 6.03 -1.32 28.96
CA GLU A 2 5.73 -0.61 30.20
C GLU A 2 5.55 0.88 29.92
N PRO A 3 4.57 1.55 30.56
CA PRO A 3 4.38 2.98 30.38
C PRO A 3 5.66 3.73 30.78
N CYS A 4 6.05 4.71 29.97
CA CYS A 4 7.10 5.63 30.37
C CYS A 4 6.74 6.28 31.71
N GLY A 5 7.61 6.18 32.72
CA GLY A 5 7.38 6.76 34.05
C GLY A 5 7.55 8.28 34.10
N ALA A 6 7.98 8.91 33.00
CA ALA A 6 8.18 10.35 32.93
C ALA A 6 6.83 11.09 32.85
N PRO A 7 6.60 12.10 33.69
CA PRO A 7 5.35 12.85 33.73
C PRO A 7 5.20 13.85 32.57
N ALA A 8 6.30 14.24 31.94
CA ALA A 8 6.35 15.16 30.82
C ALA A 8 7.21 14.60 29.66
N GLU A 9 6.94 15.06 28.45
CA GLU A 9 7.65 14.67 27.25
C GLU A 9 9.15 14.99 27.32
N GLU A 10 9.49 16.15 27.82
CA GLU A 10 10.85 16.64 28.04
C GLU A 10 11.70 15.79 29.01
N ASP A 11 11.04 15.04 29.90
CA ASP A 11 11.70 14.15 30.84
C ASP A 11 11.85 12.71 30.29
N CYS A 12 11.33 12.44 29.12
CA CYS A 12 11.35 11.12 28.53
C CYS A 12 12.65 10.84 27.78
N LEU A 13 13.45 9.90 28.27
CA LEU A 13 14.74 9.51 27.67
C LEU A 13 14.61 8.90 26.26
N SER A 14 13.41 8.49 25.84
CA SER A 14 13.12 7.90 24.54
C SER A 14 12.03 8.65 23.82
N GLU A 15 12.03 9.97 23.93
CA GLU A 15 10.98 10.89 23.45
C GLU A 15 10.41 10.51 22.07
N THR A 16 11.27 10.29 21.07
CA THR A 16 10.87 9.96 19.71
C THR A 16 10.25 8.56 19.55
N LEU A 17 10.62 7.60 20.41
CA LEU A 17 10.16 6.22 20.35
C LEU A 17 9.26 5.82 21.55
N CYS A 18 8.87 6.79 22.35
CA CYS A 18 7.99 6.56 23.50
C CYS A 18 6.51 6.61 23.08
N PRO A 19 5.77 5.49 23.18
CA PRO A 19 4.37 5.45 22.75
C PRO A 19 3.42 6.29 23.65
N VAL A 20 3.90 6.72 24.83
CA VAL A 20 3.13 7.58 25.75
C VAL A 20 3.18 9.03 25.28
N HIS A 21 4.35 9.51 24.85
CA HIS A 21 4.55 10.90 24.45
C HIS A 21 4.52 11.14 22.95
N ASN A 22 4.69 10.07 22.16
CA ASN A 22 4.60 10.14 20.69
C ASN A 22 3.58 9.13 20.17
N LYS A 23 2.36 9.58 19.89
CA LYS A 23 1.28 8.75 19.36
C LYS A 23 1.67 8.04 18.04
N TYR A 24 2.55 8.63 17.26
CA TYR A 24 2.95 8.09 15.96
C TYR A 24 3.85 6.85 16.05
N VAL A 25 4.40 6.53 17.22
CA VAL A 25 5.14 5.27 17.41
C VAL A 25 4.26 4.06 17.11
N GLY A 26 2.97 4.11 17.52
CA GLY A 26 1.99 3.06 17.22
C GLY A 26 1.55 3.00 15.75
N TYR A 27 1.94 3.96 14.90
CA TYR A 27 1.58 3.98 13.48
C TYR A 27 2.50 3.12 12.61
N TYR A 28 3.66 2.71 13.15
CA TYR A 28 4.69 1.95 12.44
C TYR A 28 4.98 0.64 13.16
N TYR A 29 5.56 -0.31 12.42
CA TYR A 29 6.01 -1.59 13.00
C TYR A 29 7.37 -1.40 13.65
N PHE A 30 7.43 -1.56 14.99
CA PHE A 30 8.65 -1.53 15.77
C PHE A 30 8.82 -2.83 16.57
N GLU A 31 10.07 -3.35 16.61
CA GLU A 31 10.46 -4.52 17.40
C GLU A 31 11.71 -4.21 18.22
N ASP A 32 11.89 -4.90 19.34
CA ASP A 32 13.09 -4.76 20.19
C ASP A 32 14.30 -5.46 19.56
N GLU A 33 14.06 -6.56 18.83
CA GLU A 33 15.07 -7.33 18.14
C GLU A 33 14.71 -7.48 16.66
N LYS A 34 15.72 -7.59 15.81
CA LYS A 34 15.49 -7.81 14.38
C LYS A 34 14.79 -9.15 14.16
N PRO A 35 13.60 -9.18 13.55
CA PRO A 35 12.92 -10.41 13.21
C PRO A 35 13.77 -11.30 12.30
N ALA A 36 13.85 -12.59 12.63
CA ALA A 36 14.65 -13.55 11.89
C ALA A 36 14.14 -13.72 10.45
N GLY A 37 15.08 -13.81 9.50
CA GLY A 37 14.78 -14.08 8.09
C GLY A 37 14.21 -12.90 7.31
N SER A 38 14.06 -11.71 7.90
CA SER A 38 13.56 -10.54 7.22
C SER A 38 14.68 -9.57 6.81
N ALA A 39 14.75 -9.28 5.51
CA ALA A 39 15.65 -8.25 4.97
C ALA A 39 15.09 -6.81 5.08
N ALA A 40 13.81 -6.66 5.42
CA ALA A 40 13.09 -5.38 5.38
C ALA A 40 13.02 -4.66 6.75
N TRP A 41 13.98 -4.91 7.65
CA TRP A 41 14.04 -4.29 8.96
C TRP A 41 15.33 -3.51 9.16
N TYR A 42 15.21 -2.27 9.60
CA TYR A 42 16.30 -1.33 9.83
C TYR A 42 16.32 -0.87 11.27
N GLN A 43 17.49 -0.51 11.79
CA GLN A 43 17.66 -0.09 13.16
C GLN A 43 17.56 1.42 13.33
N THR A 44 16.83 1.85 14.37
CA THR A 44 16.83 3.23 14.84
C THR A 44 16.91 3.25 16.37
N GLY A 45 17.96 3.84 16.92
CA GLY A 45 18.23 3.76 18.36
C GLY A 45 18.32 2.31 18.85
N THR A 46 17.46 1.96 19.80
CA THR A 46 17.38 0.59 20.36
C THR A 46 16.32 -0.29 19.70
N LYS A 47 15.58 0.22 18.72
CA LYS A 47 14.48 -0.47 18.06
C LYS A 47 14.79 -0.81 16.61
N TRP A 48 14.07 -1.79 16.10
CA TRP A 48 14.03 -2.13 14.67
C TRP A 48 12.67 -1.73 14.12
N TYR A 49 12.63 -1.13 12.93
CA TYR A 49 11.39 -0.77 12.22
C TYR A 49 11.35 -1.46 10.85
N GLN A 50 10.13 -1.75 10.40
CA GLN A 50 9.91 -2.34 9.09
C GLN A 50 9.88 -1.28 7.99
N ALA A 51 10.56 -1.55 6.86
CA ALA A 51 10.57 -0.70 5.67
C ALA A 51 10.88 -1.55 4.42
N VAL A 52 9.85 -1.95 3.68
CA VAL A 52 9.98 -2.94 2.60
C VAL A 52 10.80 -2.42 1.42
N PHE A 53 10.63 -1.16 1.04
CA PHE A 53 11.32 -0.58 -0.12
C PHE A 53 12.70 -0.01 0.19
N SER A 54 12.83 0.74 1.26
CA SER A 54 14.10 1.32 1.70
C SER A 54 14.02 1.78 3.15
N GLU A 55 15.17 1.98 3.80
CA GLU A 55 15.25 2.49 5.17
C GLU A 55 14.52 3.82 5.41
N ASN A 56 14.35 4.63 4.36
CA ASN A 56 13.67 5.93 4.45
C ASN A 56 12.15 5.84 4.23
N MET A 57 11.60 4.64 4.07
CA MET A 57 10.20 4.40 3.76
C MET A 57 9.59 3.40 4.77
N PRO A 58 9.43 3.79 6.05
CA PRO A 58 8.86 2.89 7.06
C PRO A 58 7.41 2.55 6.77
N GLU A 59 7.05 1.28 7.02
CA GLU A 59 5.71 0.75 6.79
C GLU A 59 4.71 1.22 7.83
N LEU A 60 3.56 1.72 7.39
CA LEU A 60 2.45 2.08 8.25
C LEU A 60 1.64 0.85 8.66
N GLN A 61 1.25 0.79 9.92
CA GLN A 61 0.37 -0.27 10.45
C GLN A 61 -1.08 -0.05 10.01
N LEU A 62 -1.44 -0.55 8.82
CA LEU A 62 -2.81 -0.43 8.29
C LEU A 62 -3.86 -1.27 9.06
N ASP A 63 -3.44 -2.10 10.01
CA ASP A 63 -4.32 -2.73 11.01
C ASP A 63 -4.64 -1.81 12.20
N ASN A 64 -3.87 -0.74 12.40
CA ASN A 64 -4.09 0.21 13.48
C ASN A 64 -5.30 1.11 13.16
N PRO A 65 -6.33 1.16 14.02
CA PRO A 65 -7.53 1.97 13.77
C PRO A 65 -7.23 3.48 13.71
N ASP A 66 -6.24 3.97 14.45
CA ASP A 66 -5.86 5.38 14.42
C ASP A 66 -5.21 5.75 13.08
N VAL A 67 -4.38 4.86 12.52
CA VAL A 67 -3.83 5.02 11.17
C VAL A 67 -4.96 5.06 10.13
N ARG A 68 -5.92 4.13 10.24
CA ARG A 68 -7.09 4.11 9.35
C ARG A 68 -7.93 5.39 9.46
N GLU A 69 -8.08 5.92 10.67
CA GLU A 69 -8.81 7.18 10.85
C GLU A 69 -8.09 8.38 10.23
N GLU A 70 -6.77 8.46 10.35
CA GLU A 70 -5.97 9.49 9.65
C GLU A 70 -6.16 9.40 8.12
N PHE A 71 -6.12 8.19 7.55
CA PHE A 71 -6.37 8.01 6.10
C PHE A 71 -7.79 8.43 5.69
N LYS A 72 -8.82 8.17 6.51
CA LYS A 72 -10.17 8.66 6.26
C LYS A 72 -10.23 10.19 6.24
N GLN A 73 -9.57 10.84 7.21
CA GLN A 73 -9.52 12.30 7.26
C GLN A 73 -8.80 12.88 6.03
N ILE A 74 -7.68 12.28 5.61
CA ILE A 74 -6.96 12.66 4.39
C ILE A 74 -7.84 12.50 3.17
N ALA A 75 -8.49 11.33 3.00
CA ALA A 75 -9.37 11.07 1.87
C ALA A 75 -10.53 12.05 1.83
N LYS A 76 -11.20 12.27 2.96
CA LYS A 76 -12.30 13.24 3.08
C LYS A 76 -11.85 14.65 2.72
N PHE A 77 -10.72 15.10 3.25
CA PHE A 77 -10.18 16.43 2.96
C PHE A 77 -10.01 16.69 1.46
N TRP A 78 -9.48 15.71 0.72
CA TRP A 78 -9.27 15.85 -0.70
C TRP A 78 -10.56 15.69 -1.51
N LEU A 79 -11.44 14.74 -1.16
CA LEU A 79 -12.73 14.57 -1.81
C LEU A 79 -13.64 15.78 -1.63
N ASP A 80 -13.64 16.42 -0.45
CA ASP A 80 -14.37 17.68 -0.19
C ASP A 80 -13.85 18.84 -1.06
N LYS A 81 -12.60 18.77 -1.53
CA LYS A 81 -12.01 19.73 -2.50
C LYS A 81 -12.35 19.41 -3.95
N GLY A 82 -13.07 18.33 -4.21
CA GLY A 82 -13.57 17.96 -5.53
C GLY A 82 -12.61 17.17 -6.40
N ILE A 83 -11.60 16.48 -5.80
CA ILE A 83 -10.81 15.53 -6.60
C ILE A 83 -11.68 14.35 -7.04
N GLY A 84 -11.36 13.78 -8.22
CA GLY A 84 -12.12 12.69 -8.82
C GLY A 84 -11.76 11.30 -8.32
N GLY A 85 -10.70 11.16 -7.50
CA GLY A 85 -10.28 9.85 -6.98
C GLY A 85 -8.83 9.79 -6.57
N PHE A 86 -8.31 8.56 -6.39
CA PHE A 86 -6.98 8.29 -5.88
C PHE A 86 -6.23 7.26 -6.72
N ARG A 87 -4.93 7.44 -6.84
CA ARG A 87 -4.02 6.37 -7.22
C ARG A 87 -3.36 5.83 -5.96
N LEU A 88 -3.51 4.54 -5.72
CA LEU A 88 -2.93 3.84 -4.58
C LEU A 88 -1.62 3.19 -4.99
N ASP A 89 -0.54 3.61 -4.33
CA ASP A 89 0.81 3.13 -4.60
C ASP A 89 1.02 1.73 -4.02
N ALA A 90 1.75 0.88 -4.73
CA ALA A 90 2.29 -0.40 -4.28
C ALA A 90 1.31 -1.25 -3.43
N VAL A 91 0.06 -1.36 -3.84
CA VAL A 91 -1.03 -2.00 -3.07
C VAL A 91 -0.69 -3.39 -2.54
N LYS A 92 0.11 -4.16 -3.29
CA LYS A 92 0.51 -5.52 -2.88
C LYS A 92 1.41 -5.55 -1.65
N GLU A 93 2.03 -4.42 -1.31
CA GLU A 93 2.97 -4.30 -0.20
C GLU A 93 2.34 -3.75 1.08
N TYR A 94 1.06 -3.38 1.08
CA TYR A 94 0.35 -2.97 2.30
C TYR A 94 0.44 -4.04 3.40
N PHE A 95 0.36 -5.30 2.99
CA PHE A 95 0.73 -6.48 3.77
C PHE A 95 1.48 -7.43 2.83
N THR A 96 2.79 -7.29 2.76
CA THR A 96 3.66 -8.06 1.86
C THR A 96 3.39 -9.57 1.98
N GLY A 97 3.09 -10.20 0.85
CA GLY A 97 2.79 -11.64 0.80
C GLY A 97 1.40 -12.06 1.32
N ASN A 98 0.54 -11.11 1.68
CA ASN A 98 -0.82 -11.41 2.16
C ASN A 98 -1.90 -10.70 1.31
N PRO A 99 -2.25 -11.23 0.14
CA PRO A 99 -3.22 -10.61 -0.75
C PRO A 99 -4.63 -10.49 -0.14
N ASP A 100 -5.03 -11.38 0.75
CA ASP A 100 -6.35 -11.32 1.39
C ASP A 100 -6.47 -10.12 2.34
N LYS A 101 -5.42 -9.82 3.09
CA LYS A 101 -5.35 -8.60 3.89
C LYS A 101 -5.30 -7.33 3.02
N ASN A 102 -4.58 -7.36 1.91
CA ASN A 102 -4.58 -6.25 0.96
C ASN A 102 -5.98 -5.97 0.41
N VAL A 103 -6.73 -7.02 0.07
CA VAL A 103 -8.14 -6.90 -0.37
C VAL A 103 -9.01 -6.31 0.75
N GLU A 104 -8.83 -6.72 1.99
CA GLU A 104 -9.57 -6.17 3.14
C GLU A 104 -9.33 -4.66 3.31
N VAL A 105 -8.07 -4.23 3.25
CA VAL A 105 -7.72 -2.80 3.33
C VAL A 105 -8.28 -2.01 2.16
N LEU A 106 -8.25 -2.57 0.96
CA LEU A 106 -8.85 -1.93 -0.22
C LEU A 106 -10.36 -1.77 -0.05
N ASN A 107 -11.07 -2.81 0.41
CA ASN A 107 -12.50 -2.70 0.70
C ASN A 107 -12.76 -1.55 1.68
N TRP A 108 -12.08 -1.56 2.82
CA TRP A 108 -12.23 -0.51 3.82
C TRP A 108 -12.03 0.89 3.26
N PHE A 109 -10.95 1.13 2.50
CA PHE A 109 -10.62 2.46 1.98
C PHE A 109 -11.53 2.89 0.83
N CYS A 110 -11.75 2.00 -0.15
CA CYS A 110 -12.59 2.29 -1.32
C CYS A 110 -14.06 2.52 -0.93
N ASP A 111 -14.61 1.66 -0.06
CA ASP A 111 -15.99 1.81 0.42
C ASP A 111 -16.17 3.14 1.16
N TYR A 112 -15.19 3.55 1.96
CA TYR A 112 -15.22 4.84 2.63
C TYR A 112 -15.22 5.99 1.61
N CYS A 113 -14.32 5.97 0.63
CA CYS A 113 -14.25 7.00 -0.42
C CYS A 113 -15.56 7.08 -1.24
N HIS A 114 -16.09 5.93 -1.67
CA HIS A 114 -17.36 5.84 -2.41
C HIS A 114 -18.56 6.30 -1.56
N SER A 115 -18.51 6.15 -0.24
CA SER A 115 -19.56 6.65 0.65
C SER A 115 -19.62 8.19 0.69
N ILE A 116 -18.47 8.87 0.48
CA ILE A 116 -18.37 10.33 0.41
C ILE A 116 -18.72 10.82 -1.02
N ASN A 117 -18.12 10.20 -2.02
CA ASN A 117 -18.33 10.53 -3.42
C ASN A 117 -18.50 9.24 -4.23
N PRO A 118 -19.74 8.85 -4.59
CA PRO A 118 -20.00 7.64 -5.38
C PRO A 118 -19.34 7.63 -6.76
N GLY A 119 -18.94 8.80 -7.28
CA GLY A 119 -18.19 8.93 -8.53
C GLY A 119 -16.67 8.95 -8.35
N CYS A 120 -16.18 8.73 -7.14
CA CYS A 120 -14.75 8.62 -6.88
C CYS A 120 -14.17 7.40 -7.63
N TYR A 121 -13.06 7.61 -8.35
CA TYR A 121 -12.39 6.54 -9.08
C TYR A 121 -11.05 6.20 -8.44
N ILE A 122 -10.88 4.93 -8.07
CA ILE A 122 -9.70 4.48 -7.35
C ILE A 122 -8.95 3.44 -8.17
N VAL A 123 -7.68 3.74 -8.50
CA VAL A 123 -6.81 2.85 -9.24
C VAL A 123 -5.62 2.40 -8.38
N GLY A 124 -5.38 1.10 -8.33
CA GLY A 124 -4.28 0.51 -7.56
C GLY A 124 -3.09 0.12 -8.42
N GLU A 125 -1.89 0.34 -7.90
CA GLU A 125 -0.69 -0.22 -8.47
C GLU A 125 -0.41 -1.60 -7.87
N VAL A 126 -0.70 -2.65 -8.65
CA VAL A 126 -0.40 -4.04 -8.30
C VAL A 126 0.58 -4.59 -9.31
N TRP A 127 1.88 -4.51 -9.01
CA TRP A 127 2.94 -5.00 -9.89
C TRP A 127 3.10 -6.52 -9.75
N GLU A 128 2.25 -7.24 -10.44
CA GLU A 128 2.13 -8.69 -10.36
C GLU A 128 1.68 -9.31 -11.69
N SER A 129 1.75 -10.64 -11.78
CA SER A 129 1.19 -11.38 -12.90
C SER A 129 -0.32 -11.18 -13.01
N PHE A 130 -0.86 -11.37 -14.21
CA PHE A 130 -2.32 -11.29 -14.45
C PHE A 130 -3.12 -12.12 -13.43
N THR A 131 -2.72 -13.36 -13.19
CA THR A 131 -3.41 -14.27 -12.26
C THR A 131 -3.40 -13.76 -10.82
N THR A 132 -2.37 -13.02 -10.43
CA THR A 132 -2.24 -12.48 -9.06
C THR A 132 -3.02 -11.18 -8.93
N TYR A 133 -2.85 -10.21 -9.85
CA TYR A 133 -3.51 -8.92 -9.68
C TYR A 133 -5.03 -9.00 -9.83
N THR A 134 -5.55 -9.97 -10.60
CA THR A 134 -7.01 -10.16 -10.71
C THR A 134 -7.68 -10.52 -9.38
N LYS A 135 -6.94 -11.04 -8.41
CA LYS A 135 -7.48 -11.30 -7.06
C LYS A 135 -7.91 -10.01 -6.34
N TYR A 136 -7.27 -8.90 -6.67
CA TYR A 136 -7.57 -7.61 -6.06
C TYR A 136 -8.94 -7.05 -6.48
N TYR A 137 -9.51 -7.54 -7.59
CA TYR A 137 -10.90 -7.24 -7.97
C TYR A 137 -11.96 -7.93 -7.08
N ALA A 138 -11.54 -8.74 -6.10
CA ALA A 138 -12.41 -9.14 -5.01
C ALA A 138 -12.68 -8.01 -4.01
N SER A 139 -11.98 -6.88 -4.14
CA SER A 139 -12.21 -5.66 -3.37
C SER A 139 -13.13 -4.67 -4.12
N SER A 140 -13.45 -3.57 -3.46
CA SER A 140 -14.22 -2.45 -4.03
C SER A 140 -13.38 -1.48 -4.88
N ILE A 141 -12.16 -1.89 -5.28
CA ILE A 141 -11.31 -1.06 -6.14
C ILE A 141 -11.87 -0.99 -7.56
N ASP A 142 -11.83 0.20 -8.19
CA ASP A 142 -12.40 0.37 -9.53
C ASP A 142 -11.50 -0.22 -10.61
N SER A 143 -10.17 -0.13 -10.44
CA SER A 143 -9.22 -0.74 -11.38
C SER A 143 -7.84 -0.92 -10.78
N VAL A 144 -7.01 -1.68 -11.50
CA VAL A 144 -5.56 -1.79 -11.26
C VAL A 144 -4.81 -1.53 -12.55
N PHE A 145 -3.53 -1.13 -12.44
CA PHE A 145 -2.70 -0.92 -13.62
C PHE A 145 -2.45 -2.21 -14.37
N GLY A 146 -2.68 -2.18 -15.67
CA GLY A 146 -2.49 -3.32 -16.58
C GLY A 146 -1.03 -3.50 -17.01
N PHE A 147 -0.09 -3.64 -16.07
CA PHE A 147 1.35 -3.78 -16.38
C PHE A 147 1.66 -4.92 -17.34
N THR A 148 0.99 -6.06 -17.19
CA THR A 148 1.17 -7.20 -18.09
C THR A 148 0.81 -6.91 -19.55
N MET A 149 0.12 -5.82 -19.83
CA MET A 149 -0.24 -5.37 -21.15
C MET A 149 0.66 -4.24 -21.67
N ALA A 150 0.99 -3.28 -20.80
CA ALA A 150 1.60 -2.00 -21.15
C ALA A 150 3.13 -1.95 -21.02
N GLU A 151 3.76 -2.91 -20.36
CA GLU A 151 5.22 -2.92 -20.19
C GLU A 151 5.97 -3.25 -21.49
N SER A 152 7.30 -3.01 -21.49
CA SER A 152 8.18 -3.25 -22.65
C SER A 152 8.13 -4.69 -23.14
N ASP A 153 7.84 -5.65 -22.28
CA ASP A 153 7.64 -7.06 -22.58
C ASP A 153 6.17 -7.51 -22.47
N GLY A 154 5.27 -6.55 -22.27
CA GLY A 154 3.83 -6.79 -22.17
C GLY A 154 3.19 -7.26 -23.48
N LYS A 155 1.93 -7.63 -23.40
CA LYS A 155 1.16 -8.17 -24.53
C LYS A 155 1.14 -7.23 -25.72
N ILE A 156 0.92 -5.93 -25.50
CA ILE A 156 0.89 -4.91 -26.56
C ILE A 156 2.27 -4.78 -27.21
N ALA A 157 3.34 -4.61 -26.41
CA ALA A 157 4.69 -4.46 -26.93
C ALA A 157 5.15 -5.70 -27.71
N LYS A 158 4.89 -6.90 -27.21
CA LYS A 158 5.19 -8.16 -27.93
C LYS A 158 4.47 -8.24 -29.27
N THR A 159 3.21 -7.81 -29.34
CA THR A 159 2.45 -7.81 -30.58
C THR A 159 3.00 -6.80 -31.59
N VAL A 160 3.31 -5.58 -31.12
CA VAL A 160 3.93 -4.54 -31.98
C VAL A 160 5.30 -5.01 -32.51
N ASN A 161 6.10 -5.62 -31.64
CA ASN A 161 7.42 -6.18 -32.07
C ASN A 161 7.31 -7.35 -33.06
N LEU A 162 6.14 -8.00 -33.13
CA LEU A 162 5.81 -9.02 -34.08
C LEU A 162 5.13 -8.45 -35.32
N SER A 163 4.93 -7.14 -35.43
CA SER A 163 4.31 -6.48 -36.57
C SER A 163 5.09 -6.82 -37.85
N GLY A 164 4.36 -7.22 -38.90
CA GLY A 164 4.95 -7.74 -40.15
C GLY A 164 5.26 -9.23 -40.15
N LYS A 165 5.08 -9.96 -39.07
CA LYS A 165 5.09 -11.42 -39.01
C LYS A 165 3.67 -11.97 -39.21
N ALA A 166 3.57 -13.15 -39.83
CA ALA A 166 2.29 -13.83 -39.93
C ALA A 166 1.69 -14.02 -38.53
N ASN A 167 0.39 -13.75 -38.40
CA ASN A 167 -0.39 -13.93 -37.18
C ASN A 167 -0.18 -12.89 -36.06
N SER A 168 0.45 -11.74 -36.31
CA SER A 168 0.62 -10.71 -35.28
C SER A 168 -0.73 -10.14 -34.75
N ALA A 169 -1.67 -9.87 -35.67
CA ALA A 169 -3.02 -9.41 -35.31
C ALA A 169 -3.83 -10.49 -34.59
N GLU A 170 -3.73 -11.73 -35.03
CA GLU A 170 -4.41 -12.88 -34.39
C GLU A 170 -3.85 -13.17 -33.00
N SER A 171 -2.52 -13.11 -32.84
CA SER A 171 -1.88 -13.22 -31.52
C SER A 171 -2.29 -12.12 -30.57
N PHE A 172 -2.52 -10.90 -31.06
CA PHE A 172 -3.04 -9.80 -30.25
C PHE A 172 -4.49 -10.05 -29.85
N ALA A 173 -5.36 -10.42 -30.78
CA ALA A 173 -6.75 -10.71 -30.52
C ALA A 173 -6.95 -11.85 -29.50
N GLN A 174 -6.08 -12.86 -29.54
CA GLN A 174 -6.09 -13.96 -28.56
C GLN A 174 -5.53 -13.57 -27.19
N ALA A 175 -4.77 -12.50 -27.12
CA ALA A 175 -4.13 -12.02 -25.90
C ALA A 175 -4.98 -11.03 -25.09
N MET A 176 -5.98 -10.41 -25.75
CA MET A 176 -6.97 -9.50 -25.15
C MET A 176 -8.19 -10.23 -24.67
#